data_ddc2a19a0ae110c9ee375338bf5c26c7
#
_entry.id   ddc2a19a0ae110c9ee375338bf5c26c7
#
_cell.length_a   1.000
_cell.length_b   1.000
_cell.length_c   1.000
_cell.angle_alpha   90.00
_cell.angle_beta   90.00
_cell.angle_gamma   90.00
#
_symmetry.space_group_name_H-M   'P 1'
#
loop_
_entity.id
_entity.type
_entity.pdbx_description
1 polymer ?
#
loop_
_entity_poly.entity_id
_entity_poly.type
_entity_poly.pdbx_seq_one_letter_code
_entity_poly.pdbx_strand_id
1 'polypeptide(L)'
;MRAWTSARIRAVSVPVDREAGLFMTEKRSGLPVLGFADQRSFERWLAAQPADAAGVWIKFAKKAATRAKLTKAEAIDAALCHGWIDGKLEKYDNQHWLVRFTPRKSRSKWSALNRNRALTLVKEGRMRPAGFAQIEAAKADGRWEGAYAPASRAEVPIDLQKALDDNPKASAFFATLNSRNRYAILYRIGNVKKAETRARKIAEFVAMLERGETIHG
;
A
#
# COMPACT_ATOMS: atom_id res chain seq x y z
N MET A 1 -33.64 5.17 40.45
CA MET A 1 -32.16 5.41 40.53
C MET A 1 -31.44 4.10 40.26
N ARG A 2 -30.88 3.91 39.09
CA ARG A 2 -29.99 2.78 38.75
C ARG A 2 -28.68 3.37 38.28
N ALA A 3 -27.62 3.07 38.99
CA ALA A 3 -26.28 3.58 38.77
C ALA A 3 -25.67 2.95 37.50
N TRP A 4 -25.14 3.80 36.63
CA TRP A 4 -24.32 3.39 35.48
C TRP A 4 -22.89 3.10 35.97
N THR A 5 -22.51 1.85 35.96
CA THR A 5 -21.15 1.40 36.24
C THR A 5 -20.29 1.66 35.00
N SER A 6 -19.35 2.58 35.15
CA SER A 6 -18.34 2.91 34.14
C SER A 6 -17.41 1.71 33.92
N ALA A 7 -17.54 1.05 32.78
CA ALA A 7 -16.61 0.01 32.37
C ALA A 7 -15.26 0.64 32.01
N ARG A 8 -14.25 0.46 32.86
CA ARG A 8 -12.86 0.81 32.58
C ARG A 8 -12.37 -0.02 31.38
N ILE A 9 -12.08 0.66 30.29
CA ILE A 9 -11.35 0.07 29.17
C ILE A 9 -9.96 -0.29 29.70
N ARG A 10 -9.72 -1.58 29.91
CA ARG A 10 -8.37 -2.09 30.20
C ARG A 10 -7.53 -1.87 28.94
N ALA A 11 -6.51 -1.04 29.06
CA ALA A 11 -5.44 -1.00 28.08
C ALA A 11 -4.81 -2.40 28.02
N VAL A 12 -4.97 -3.07 26.88
CA VAL A 12 -4.31 -4.35 26.61
C VAL A 12 -2.83 -4.02 26.47
N SER A 13 -2.05 -4.28 27.51
CA SER A 13 -0.59 -4.26 27.42
C SER A 13 -0.18 -5.42 26.52
N VAL A 14 0.33 -5.09 25.32
CA VAL A 14 0.95 -6.07 24.43
C VAL A 14 2.14 -6.67 25.17
N PRO A 15 2.20 -8.00 25.38
CA PRO A 15 3.34 -8.61 26.05
C PRO A 15 4.60 -8.35 25.23
N VAL A 16 5.64 -7.85 25.88
CA VAL A 16 6.99 -7.74 25.32
C VAL A 16 7.54 -9.15 25.21
N ASP A 17 7.39 -9.75 24.02
CA ASP A 17 7.96 -11.08 23.77
C ASP A 17 9.48 -10.91 23.56
N ARG A 18 10.24 -11.20 24.61
CA ARG A 18 11.72 -11.15 24.63
C ARG A 18 12.36 -12.13 23.63
N GLU A 19 11.64 -13.16 23.20
CA GLU A 19 12.13 -14.16 22.24
C GLU A 19 12.05 -13.68 20.77
N ALA A 20 11.24 -12.66 20.46
CA ALA A 20 11.06 -12.16 19.10
C ALA A 20 12.06 -11.08 18.65
N GLY A 21 12.99 -10.66 19.52
CA GLY A 21 13.96 -9.58 19.21
C GLY A 21 13.29 -8.23 18.90
N LEU A 22 12.09 -7.98 19.44
CA LEU A 22 11.30 -6.77 19.20
C LEU A 22 11.79 -5.65 20.14
N PHE A 23 12.48 -4.66 19.58
CA PHE A 23 12.78 -3.42 20.28
C PHE A 23 11.67 -2.40 19.98
N MET A 24 10.67 -2.31 20.86
CA MET A 24 9.70 -1.21 20.87
C MET A 24 10.31 0.01 21.52
N THR A 25 10.75 0.98 20.75
CA THR A 25 11.29 2.23 21.31
C THR A 25 10.64 3.48 20.73
N GLU A 26 9.87 3.38 19.65
CA GLU A 26 9.38 4.58 18.94
C GLU A 26 7.97 4.39 18.39
N LYS A 27 7.18 5.47 18.42
CA LYS A 27 5.91 5.59 17.67
C LYS A 27 6.05 6.65 16.59
N ARG A 28 5.48 6.37 15.40
CA ARG A 28 5.40 7.31 14.31
C ARG A 28 3.96 7.41 13.82
N SER A 29 3.42 8.61 13.82
CA SER A 29 1.99 8.85 13.51
C SER A 29 1.04 7.94 14.31
N GLY A 30 1.33 7.75 15.61
CA GLY A 30 0.54 6.92 16.53
C GLY A 30 0.76 5.41 16.41
N LEU A 31 1.51 4.93 15.40
CA LEU A 31 1.79 3.51 15.19
C LEU A 31 3.20 3.13 15.70
N PRO A 32 3.39 1.88 16.20
CA PRO A 32 4.70 1.39 16.60
C PRO A 32 5.64 1.29 15.40
N VAL A 33 6.94 1.54 15.62
CA VAL A 33 8.03 1.29 14.68
C VAL A 33 8.74 0.02 15.12
N LEU A 34 8.70 -1.03 14.28
CA LEU A 34 9.27 -2.34 14.60
C LEU A 34 10.32 -2.76 13.56
N GLY A 35 11.34 -3.46 14.00
CA GLY A 35 12.29 -4.19 13.18
C GLY A 35 12.11 -5.69 13.40
N PHE A 36 12.22 -6.49 12.34
CA PHE A 36 12.13 -7.95 12.41
C PHE A 36 13.42 -8.57 11.92
N ALA A 37 13.85 -9.65 12.56
CA ALA A 37 15.07 -10.37 12.19
C ALA A 37 14.90 -11.08 10.85
N ASP A 38 13.72 -11.63 10.58
CA ASP A 38 13.39 -12.43 9.41
C ASP A 38 11.87 -12.44 9.13
N GLN A 39 11.48 -13.10 8.05
CA GLN A 39 10.09 -13.26 7.65
C GLN A 39 9.26 -14.02 8.69
N ARG A 40 9.81 -15.07 9.31
CA ARG A 40 9.10 -15.89 10.30
C ARG A 40 8.72 -15.10 11.55
N SER A 41 9.60 -14.23 12.02
CA SER A 41 9.33 -13.36 13.16
C SER A 41 8.22 -12.34 12.85
N PHE A 42 8.18 -11.82 11.63
CA PHE A 42 7.09 -10.95 11.19
C PHE A 42 5.76 -11.70 11.00
N GLU A 43 5.78 -12.91 10.43
CA GLU A 43 4.58 -13.76 10.30
C GLU A 43 3.97 -14.13 11.65
N ARG A 44 4.80 -14.48 12.66
CA ARG A 44 4.32 -14.72 14.04
C ARG A 44 3.66 -13.47 14.62
N TRP A 45 4.27 -12.31 14.42
CA TRP A 45 3.70 -11.05 14.86
C TRP A 45 2.36 -10.76 14.18
N LEU A 46 2.26 -10.92 12.85
CA LEU A 46 1.02 -10.74 12.10
C LEU A 46 -0.10 -11.68 12.57
N ALA A 47 0.23 -12.94 12.85
CA ALA A 47 -0.72 -13.94 13.32
C ALA A 47 -1.33 -13.59 14.69
N ALA A 48 -0.61 -12.83 15.53
CA ALA A 48 -1.07 -12.38 16.83
C ALA A 48 -1.87 -11.07 16.78
N GLN A 49 -1.97 -10.41 15.61
CA GLN A 49 -2.66 -9.14 15.53
C GLN A 49 -4.18 -9.32 15.41
N PRO A 50 -4.99 -8.47 16.09
CA PRO A 50 -6.43 -8.44 15.89
C PRO A 50 -6.79 -7.92 14.49
N ALA A 51 -7.96 -8.30 14.00
CA ALA A 51 -8.42 -7.91 12.65
C ALA A 51 -8.57 -6.39 12.44
N ASP A 52 -8.80 -5.65 13.53
CA ASP A 52 -8.94 -4.19 13.58
C ASP A 52 -7.66 -3.46 13.99
N ALA A 53 -6.51 -4.14 13.98
CA ALA A 53 -5.22 -3.53 14.30
C ALA A 53 -4.99 -2.24 13.53
N ALA A 54 -4.47 -1.22 14.21
CA ALA A 54 -4.23 0.11 13.60
C ALA A 54 -3.13 0.09 12.54
N GLY A 55 -2.19 -0.86 12.63
CA GLY A 55 -1.05 -1.02 11.72
C GLY A 55 0.29 -0.87 12.42
N VAL A 56 1.35 -0.90 11.63
CA VAL A 56 2.74 -0.86 12.09
C VAL A 56 3.64 -0.18 11.05
N TRP A 57 4.67 0.50 11.49
CA TRP A 57 5.80 0.88 10.65
C TRP A 57 6.90 -0.17 10.77
N ILE A 58 7.29 -0.76 9.66
CA ILE A 58 8.41 -1.71 9.61
C ILE A 58 9.66 -1.00 9.14
N LYS A 59 10.74 -1.17 9.89
CA LYS A 59 12.06 -0.59 9.63
C LYS A 59 12.90 -1.54 8.77
N PHE A 60 13.32 -1.08 7.59
CA PHE A 60 14.15 -1.82 6.65
C PHE A 60 15.52 -1.16 6.51
N ALA A 61 16.57 -1.96 6.38
CA ALA A 61 17.91 -1.46 6.09
C ALA A 61 18.05 -1.04 4.61
N LYS A 62 18.78 0.06 4.34
CA LYS A 62 19.05 0.56 2.98
C LYS A 62 20.06 -0.27 2.19
N LYS A 63 21.02 -0.90 2.87
CA LYS A 63 21.99 -1.83 2.29
C LYS A 63 21.75 -3.20 2.88
N ALA A 64 21.93 -4.26 2.09
CA ALA A 64 21.93 -5.61 2.60
C ALA A 64 23.04 -5.74 3.65
N ALA A 65 22.68 -5.58 4.92
CA ALA A 65 23.57 -5.92 6.01
C ALA A 65 23.78 -7.44 5.96
N THR A 66 25.01 -7.88 6.18
CA THR A 66 25.57 -9.21 5.99
C THR A 66 24.91 -10.36 6.77
N ARG A 67 23.72 -10.20 7.35
CA ARG A 67 22.88 -11.23 7.94
C ARG A 67 21.42 -11.00 7.63
N ALA A 68 20.72 -12.09 7.34
CA ALA A 68 19.32 -12.18 6.94
C ALA A 68 18.42 -11.29 7.81
N LYS A 69 18.12 -10.09 7.30
CA LYS A 69 17.07 -9.22 7.84
C LYS A 69 15.88 -9.32 6.90
N LEU A 70 14.68 -9.19 7.45
CA LEU A 70 13.46 -9.12 6.68
C LEU A 70 13.59 -8.12 5.53
N THR A 71 13.42 -8.60 4.29
CA THR A 71 13.36 -7.75 3.11
C THR A 71 11.94 -7.21 2.91
N LYS A 72 11.82 -6.09 2.17
CA LYS A 72 10.49 -5.56 1.83
C LYS A 72 9.65 -6.57 1.03
N ALA A 73 10.28 -7.37 0.16
CA ALA A 73 9.59 -8.38 -0.64
C ALA A 73 8.96 -9.46 0.25
N GLU A 74 9.73 -10.02 1.17
CA GLU A 74 9.25 -11.00 2.16
C GLU A 74 8.17 -10.42 3.08
N ALA A 75 8.32 -9.16 3.49
CA ALA A 75 7.31 -8.50 4.30
C ALA A 75 5.97 -8.31 3.55
N ILE A 76 6.01 -7.99 2.26
CA ILE A 76 4.80 -7.92 1.43
C ILE A 76 4.15 -9.30 1.31
N ASP A 77 4.93 -10.37 1.08
CA ASP A 77 4.42 -11.73 0.99
C ASP A 77 3.75 -12.17 2.30
N ALA A 78 4.41 -11.98 3.43
CA ALA A 78 3.86 -12.26 4.74
C ALA A 78 2.57 -11.46 5.01
N ALA A 79 2.58 -10.16 4.71
CA ALA A 79 1.42 -9.28 4.86
C ALA A 79 0.23 -9.74 4.02
N LEU A 80 0.45 -10.09 2.74
CA LEU A 80 -0.59 -10.63 1.85
C LEU A 80 -1.20 -11.92 2.40
N CYS A 81 -0.37 -12.83 2.90
CA CYS A 81 -0.83 -14.08 3.51
C CYS A 81 -1.75 -13.84 4.71
N HIS A 82 -1.52 -12.79 5.48
CA HIS A 82 -2.30 -12.43 6.67
C HIS A 82 -3.38 -11.36 6.42
N GLY A 83 -3.69 -11.01 5.16
CA GLY A 83 -4.73 -10.04 4.82
C GLY A 83 -4.33 -8.58 5.06
N TRP A 84 -3.02 -8.28 5.14
CA TRP A 84 -2.48 -6.95 5.30
C TRP A 84 -1.99 -6.37 3.95
N ILE A 85 -1.69 -5.07 3.95
CA ILE A 85 -1.18 -4.35 2.78
C ILE A 85 -0.10 -3.37 3.20
N ASP A 86 0.93 -3.24 2.34
CA ASP A 86 1.90 -2.14 2.43
C ASP A 86 1.27 -0.81 1.98
N GLY A 87 1.77 0.27 2.53
CA GLY A 87 1.28 1.62 2.24
C GLY A 87 2.43 2.61 2.09
N LYS A 88 2.36 3.71 2.86
CA LYS A 88 3.32 4.81 2.78
C LYS A 88 4.75 4.35 3.09
N LEU A 89 5.70 4.79 2.27
CA LEU A 89 7.13 4.67 2.48
C LEU A 89 7.68 6.02 2.97
N GLU A 90 8.54 6.00 4.00
CA GLU A 90 9.19 7.18 4.54
C GLU A 90 10.69 6.96 4.77
N LYS A 91 11.47 8.03 4.66
CA LYS A 91 12.85 8.05 5.16
C LYS A 91 12.82 7.95 6.68
N TYR A 92 13.77 7.24 7.25
CA TYR A 92 13.91 7.15 8.70
C TYR A 92 15.24 7.78 9.16
N ASP A 93 16.36 7.17 8.80
CA ASP A 93 17.70 7.65 9.08
C ASP A 93 18.66 7.38 7.89
N ASN A 94 19.95 7.55 8.10
CA ASN A 94 20.94 7.31 7.07
C ASN A 94 21.08 5.84 6.65
N GLN A 95 20.67 4.91 7.51
CA GLN A 95 20.80 3.46 7.30
C GLN A 95 19.46 2.76 7.03
N HIS A 96 18.32 3.39 7.38
CA HIS A 96 17.01 2.76 7.34
C HIS A 96 15.96 3.62 6.66
N TRP A 97 14.87 2.96 6.31
CA TRP A 97 13.63 3.52 5.81
C TRP A 97 12.45 2.74 6.37
N LEU A 98 11.27 3.32 6.34
CA LEU A 98 10.06 2.76 6.91
C LEU A 98 9.03 2.46 5.83
N VAL A 99 8.28 1.38 6.02
CA VAL A 99 7.04 1.11 5.29
C VAL A 99 5.93 0.86 6.30
N ARG A 100 4.81 1.52 6.08
CA ARG A 100 3.61 1.27 6.89
C ARG A 100 2.87 0.05 6.36
N PHE A 101 2.54 -0.87 7.26
CA PHE A 101 1.66 -2.00 7.00
C PHE A 101 0.37 -1.87 7.82
N THR A 102 -0.76 -2.22 7.22
CA THR A 102 -2.08 -2.18 7.86
C THR A 102 -2.94 -3.36 7.41
N PRO A 103 -3.90 -3.83 8.22
CA PRO A 103 -4.93 -4.73 7.73
C PRO A 103 -5.63 -4.12 6.51
N ARG A 104 -5.97 -4.95 5.53
CA ARG A 104 -6.77 -4.51 4.39
C ARG A 104 -8.17 -4.13 4.85
N LYS A 105 -8.67 -3.02 4.34
CA LYS A 105 -10.04 -2.54 4.54
C LYS A 105 -10.88 -2.88 3.32
N SER A 106 -12.21 -2.84 3.47
CA SER A 106 -13.17 -3.11 2.38
C SER A 106 -12.94 -2.29 1.10
N ARG A 107 -12.32 -1.10 1.22
CA ARG A 107 -11.98 -0.24 0.08
C ARG A 107 -10.51 -0.34 -0.37
N SER A 108 -9.71 -1.22 0.23
CA SER A 108 -8.30 -1.40 -0.15
C SER A 108 -8.21 -1.95 -1.56
N LYS A 109 -7.59 -1.18 -2.47
CA LYS A 109 -7.41 -1.57 -3.87
C LYS A 109 -6.36 -2.67 -4.00
N TRP A 110 -6.46 -3.44 -5.08
CA TRP A 110 -5.44 -4.39 -5.48
C TRP A 110 -4.60 -3.82 -6.62
N SER A 111 -3.29 -3.93 -6.52
CA SER A 111 -2.42 -3.79 -7.69
C SER A 111 -2.31 -5.13 -8.42
N ALA A 112 -2.12 -5.11 -9.73
CA ALA A 112 -1.86 -6.33 -10.49
C ALA A 112 -0.64 -7.09 -9.95
N LEU A 113 0.38 -6.37 -9.45
CA LEU A 113 1.55 -6.97 -8.83
C LEU A 113 1.17 -7.75 -7.56
N ASN A 114 0.42 -7.14 -6.64
CA ASN A 114 0.01 -7.82 -5.40
C ASN A 114 -1.00 -8.94 -5.66
N ARG A 115 -1.87 -8.79 -6.67
CA ARG A 115 -2.77 -9.86 -7.11
C ARG A 115 -2.00 -11.09 -7.60
N ASN A 116 -1.04 -10.89 -8.51
CA ASN A 116 -0.24 -11.98 -9.04
C ASN A 116 0.61 -12.65 -7.94
N ARG A 117 1.16 -11.84 -7.03
CA ARG A 117 1.90 -12.34 -5.86
C ARG A 117 1.03 -13.17 -4.95
N ALA A 118 -0.20 -12.72 -4.65
CA ALA A 118 -1.17 -13.49 -3.88
C ALA A 118 -1.53 -14.83 -4.54
N LEU A 119 -1.69 -14.86 -5.87
CA LEU A 119 -1.93 -16.10 -6.61
C LEU A 119 -0.76 -17.10 -6.46
N THR A 120 0.48 -16.62 -6.52
CA THR A 120 1.67 -17.44 -6.28
C THR A 120 1.67 -17.98 -4.85
N LEU A 121 1.40 -17.15 -3.84
CA LEU A 121 1.35 -17.55 -2.44
C LEU A 121 0.23 -18.57 -2.14
N VAL A 122 -0.90 -18.47 -2.85
CA VAL A 122 -1.97 -19.49 -2.80
C VAL A 122 -1.47 -20.81 -3.37
N LYS A 123 -0.84 -20.79 -4.55
CA LYS A 123 -0.28 -21.99 -5.20
C LYS A 123 0.80 -22.66 -4.34
N GLU A 124 1.58 -21.87 -3.62
CA GLU A 124 2.61 -22.35 -2.69
C GLU A 124 2.05 -22.86 -1.35
N GLY A 125 0.73 -22.79 -1.11
CA GLY A 125 0.10 -23.20 0.15
C GLY A 125 0.43 -22.30 1.35
N ARG A 126 0.94 -21.09 1.12
CA ARG A 126 1.36 -20.15 2.16
C ARG A 126 0.22 -19.23 2.65
N MET A 127 -0.83 -19.07 1.83
CA MET A 127 -1.95 -18.18 2.15
C MET A 127 -2.68 -18.63 3.42
N ARG A 128 -2.98 -17.69 4.30
CA ARG A 128 -3.71 -17.90 5.55
C ARG A 128 -5.20 -17.55 5.40
N PRO A 129 -6.09 -18.00 6.30
CA PRO A 129 -7.52 -17.71 6.22
C PRO A 129 -7.85 -16.23 6.06
N ALA A 130 -7.15 -15.33 6.79
CA ALA A 130 -7.34 -13.89 6.67
C ALA A 130 -6.96 -13.35 5.28
N GLY A 131 -5.90 -13.87 4.66
CA GLY A 131 -5.51 -13.53 3.28
C GLY A 131 -6.54 -14.01 2.26
N PHE A 132 -7.02 -15.26 2.38
CA PHE A 132 -8.10 -15.78 1.55
C PHE A 132 -9.37 -14.93 1.65
N ALA A 133 -9.79 -14.54 2.85
CA ALA A 133 -10.96 -13.70 3.05
C ALA A 133 -10.86 -12.36 2.29
N GLN A 134 -9.67 -11.75 2.22
CA GLN A 134 -9.44 -10.52 1.47
C GLN A 134 -9.46 -10.73 -0.05
N ILE A 135 -9.01 -11.89 -0.54
CA ILE A 135 -9.07 -12.26 -1.96
C ILE A 135 -10.53 -12.44 -2.37
N GLU A 136 -11.29 -13.25 -1.62
CA GLU A 136 -12.69 -13.54 -1.94
C GLU A 136 -13.58 -12.29 -1.86
N ALA A 137 -13.40 -11.44 -0.83
CA ALA A 137 -14.07 -10.14 -0.75
C ALA A 137 -13.74 -9.24 -1.96
N ALA A 138 -12.49 -9.26 -2.45
CA ALA A 138 -12.10 -8.47 -3.60
C ALA A 138 -12.66 -9.01 -4.92
N LYS A 139 -12.82 -10.33 -5.06
CA LYS A 139 -13.49 -10.96 -6.21
C LYS A 139 -14.98 -10.61 -6.21
N ALA A 140 -15.64 -10.73 -5.05
CA ALA A 140 -17.06 -10.48 -4.92
C ALA A 140 -17.47 -9.03 -5.29
N ASP A 141 -16.62 -8.05 -5.05
CA ASP A 141 -16.91 -6.64 -5.34
C ASP A 141 -16.14 -6.08 -6.56
N GLY A 142 -15.50 -6.92 -7.36
CA GLY A 142 -14.82 -6.58 -8.62
C GLY A 142 -13.47 -5.87 -8.46
N ARG A 143 -12.97 -5.67 -7.22
CA ARG A 143 -11.63 -5.06 -7.00
C ARG A 143 -10.49 -5.96 -7.45
N TRP A 144 -10.73 -7.26 -7.52
CA TRP A 144 -9.74 -8.23 -7.97
C TRP A 144 -9.48 -8.14 -9.48
N GLU A 145 -10.52 -8.09 -10.29
CA GLU A 145 -10.47 -7.91 -11.74
C GLU A 145 -10.01 -6.49 -12.10
N GLY A 146 -10.48 -5.49 -11.34
CA GLY A 146 -10.09 -4.09 -11.45
C GLY A 146 -8.72 -3.76 -10.84
N ALA A 147 -7.85 -4.75 -10.65
CA ALA A 147 -6.51 -4.54 -10.11
C ALA A 147 -5.68 -3.64 -11.05
N TYR A 148 -5.20 -2.50 -10.53
CA TYR A 148 -4.50 -1.50 -11.33
C TYR A 148 -3.11 -1.97 -11.78
N ALA A 149 -2.74 -1.59 -13.02
CA ALA A 149 -1.44 -1.92 -13.60
C ALA A 149 -0.29 -1.22 -12.86
N PRO A 150 0.92 -1.83 -12.82
CA PRO A 150 2.11 -1.16 -12.33
C PRO A 150 2.47 0.04 -13.23
N ALA A 151 3.21 1.00 -12.66
CA ALA A 151 3.61 2.22 -13.37
C ALA A 151 4.27 1.96 -14.73
N SER A 152 5.08 0.90 -14.84
CA SER A 152 5.79 0.50 -16.05
C SER A 152 4.89 -0.05 -17.17
N ARG A 153 3.63 -0.40 -16.85
CA ARG A 153 2.64 -0.96 -17.82
C ARG A 153 1.35 -0.15 -17.86
N ALA A 154 1.34 1.04 -17.26
CA ALA A 154 0.16 1.89 -17.28
C ALA A 154 0.02 2.55 -18.66
N GLU A 155 -0.99 2.14 -19.40
CA GLU A 155 -1.34 2.70 -20.70
C GLU A 155 -2.05 4.05 -20.53
N VAL A 156 -1.90 4.92 -21.56
CA VAL A 156 -2.64 6.17 -21.62
C VAL A 156 -4.07 5.85 -22.05
N PRO A 157 -5.09 6.20 -21.24
CA PRO A 157 -6.48 5.98 -21.64
C PRO A 157 -6.83 6.79 -22.89
N ILE A 158 -7.70 6.25 -23.73
CA ILE A 158 -8.10 6.83 -25.02
C ILE A 158 -8.63 8.26 -24.87
N ASP A 159 -9.43 8.53 -23.86
CA ASP A 159 -9.97 9.86 -23.57
C ASP A 159 -8.90 10.89 -23.15
N LEU A 160 -7.88 10.46 -22.41
CA LEU A 160 -6.72 11.30 -22.09
C LEU A 160 -5.86 11.51 -23.34
N GLN A 161 -5.63 10.45 -24.13
CA GLN A 161 -4.85 10.55 -25.36
C GLN A 161 -5.48 11.58 -26.30
N LYS A 162 -6.79 11.49 -26.55
CA LYS A 162 -7.53 12.46 -27.36
C LYS A 162 -7.35 13.90 -26.85
N ALA A 163 -7.50 14.11 -25.53
CA ALA A 163 -7.34 15.46 -24.97
C ALA A 163 -5.89 15.99 -25.07
N LEU A 164 -4.89 15.11 -25.06
CA LEU A 164 -3.50 15.48 -25.33
C LEU A 164 -3.26 15.78 -26.82
N ASP A 165 -3.88 15.02 -27.72
CA ASP A 165 -3.77 15.24 -29.18
C ASP A 165 -4.39 16.61 -29.57
N ASP A 166 -5.46 17.04 -28.88
CA ASP A 166 -6.10 18.34 -29.03
C ASP A 166 -5.27 19.50 -28.41
N ASN A 167 -4.21 19.21 -27.62
CA ASN A 167 -3.34 20.22 -27.00
C ASN A 167 -1.84 19.86 -27.17
N PRO A 168 -1.20 20.26 -28.29
CA PRO A 168 0.19 19.91 -28.60
C PRO A 168 1.20 20.30 -27.52
N LYS A 169 0.98 21.43 -26.81
CA LYS A 169 1.88 21.89 -25.74
C LYS A 169 1.81 20.96 -24.53
N ALA A 170 0.62 20.58 -24.10
CA ALA A 170 0.43 19.62 -23.01
C ALA A 170 0.97 18.23 -23.39
N SER A 171 0.75 17.79 -24.63
CA SER A 171 1.23 16.51 -25.18
C SER A 171 2.76 16.45 -25.16
N ALA A 172 3.43 17.49 -25.64
CA ALA A 172 4.89 17.58 -25.65
C ALA A 172 5.46 17.51 -24.20
N PHE A 173 4.85 18.23 -23.26
CA PHE A 173 5.29 18.21 -21.87
C PHE A 173 4.99 16.85 -21.18
N PHE A 174 3.83 16.23 -21.48
CA PHE A 174 3.50 14.90 -20.98
C PHE A 174 4.53 13.84 -21.38
N ALA A 175 5.07 13.95 -22.61
CA ALA A 175 6.12 13.04 -23.10
C ALA A 175 7.44 13.15 -22.33
N THR A 176 7.75 14.31 -21.74
CA THR A 176 8.98 14.55 -20.94
C THR A 176 8.84 14.12 -19.48
N LEU A 177 7.62 13.78 -19.02
CA LEU A 177 7.40 13.43 -17.63
C LEU A 177 8.20 12.18 -17.22
N ASN A 178 8.80 12.24 -16.03
CA ASN A 178 9.33 11.05 -15.40
C ASN A 178 8.20 10.05 -15.05
N SER A 179 8.54 8.78 -14.87
CA SER A 179 7.58 7.71 -14.61
C SER A 179 6.71 7.97 -13.38
N ARG A 180 7.20 8.67 -12.36
CA ARG A 180 6.44 9.02 -11.15
C ARG A 180 5.29 9.99 -11.46
N ASN A 181 5.57 11.07 -12.19
CA ASN A 181 4.57 12.07 -12.54
C ASN A 181 3.58 11.53 -13.59
N ARG A 182 4.10 10.83 -14.63
CA ARG A 182 3.25 10.17 -15.62
C ARG A 182 2.26 9.21 -14.96
N TYR A 183 2.74 8.32 -14.10
CA TYR A 183 1.89 7.37 -13.40
C TYR A 183 0.89 8.04 -12.45
N ALA A 184 1.27 9.11 -11.77
CA ALA A 184 0.37 9.84 -10.88
C ALA A 184 -0.86 10.40 -11.61
N ILE A 185 -0.72 10.86 -12.85
CA ILE A 185 -1.81 11.30 -13.74
C ILE A 185 -2.67 10.09 -14.12
N LEU A 186 -2.06 9.06 -14.71
CA LEU A 186 -2.77 7.87 -15.18
C LEU A 186 -3.57 7.18 -14.07
N TYR A 187 -2.96 7.01 -12.91
CA TYR A 187 -3.59 6.41 -11.74
C TYR A 187 -4.79 7.23 -11.24
N ARG A 188 -4.66 8.56 -11.17
CA ARG A 188 -5.76 9.43 -10.71
C ARG A 188 -6.94 9.44 -11.68
N ILE A 189 -6.70 9.44 -12.99
CA ILE A 189 -7.73 9.34 -14.01
C ILE A 189 -8.39 7.96 -13.98
N GLY A 190 -7.60 6.88 -13.94
CA GLY A 190 -8.09 5.50 -13.93
C GLY A 190 -8.96 5.16 -12.71
N ASN A 191 -8.85 5.93 -11.63
CA ASN A 191 -9.65 5.74 -10.42
C ASN A 191 -11.01 6.45 -10.41
N VAL A 192 -11.30 7.27 -11.43
CA VAL A 192 -12.56 8.01 -11.50
C VAL A 192 -13.58 7.21 -12.32
N LYS A 193 -14.69 6.82 -11.68
CA LYS A 193 -15.75 6.02 -12.31
C LYS A 193 -16.83 6.87 -13.00
N LYS A 194 -17.14 8.07 -12.47
CA LYS A 194 -18.17 8.95 -13.05
C LYS A 194 -17.60 9.68 -14.26
N ALA A 195 -18.25 9.56 -15.43
CA ALA A 195 -17.77 10.12 -16.69
C ALA A 195 -17.52 11.63 -16.61
N GLU A 196 -18.45 12.39 -16.06
CA GLU A 196 -18.32 13.84 -15.90
C GLU A 196 -17.12 14.24 -15.02
N THR A 197 -16.95 13.57 -13.86
CA THR A 197 -15.80 13.81 -12.97
C THR A 197 -14.49 13.44 -13.65
N ARG A 198 -14.50 12.38 -14.48
CA ARG A 198 -13.35 11.92 -15.24
C ARG A 198 -12.96 12.94 -16.31
N ALA A 199 -13.92 13.44 -17.09
CA ALA A 199 -13.67 14.47 -18.09
C ALA A 199 -13.08 15.75 -17.47
N ARG A 200 -13.66 16.24 -16.36
CA ARG A 200 -13.12 17.37 -15.62
C ARG A 200 -11.69 17.13 -15.15
N LYS A 201 -11.41 15.94 -14.62
CA LYS A 201 -10.06 15.57 -14.15
C LYS A 201 -9.04 15.53 -15.28
N ILE A 202 -9.43 15.06 -16.47
CA ILE A 202 -8.59 15.10 -17.67
C ILE A 202 -8.29 16.53 -18.07
N ALA A 203 -9.32 17.40 -18.14
CA ALA A 203 -9.13 18.82 -18.47
C ALA A 203 -8.20 19.53 -17.46
N GLU A 204 -8.36 19.27 -16.15
CA GLU A 204 -7.46 19.80 -15.11
C GLU A 204 -6.00 19.40 -15.36
N PHE A 205 -5.73 18.13 -15.70
CA PHE A 205 -4.38 17.66 -15.97
C PHE A 205 -3.80 18.20 -17.27
N VAL A 206 -4.59 18.30 -18.34
CA VAL A 206 -4.15 18.90 -19.60
C VAL A 206 -3.76 20.36 -19.38
N ALA A 207 -4.59 21.14 -18.70
CA ALA A 207 -4.27 22.54 -18.37
C ALA A 207 -3.02 22.68 -17.48
N MET A 208 -2.82 21.77 -16.51
CA MET A 208 -1.60 21.73 -15.69
C MET A 208 -0.36 21.46 -16.56
N LEU A 209 -0.44 20.48 -17.45
CA LEU A 209 0.64 20.10 -18.39
C LEU A 209 0.97 21.23 -19.37
N GLU A 210 -0.04 21.94 -19.88
CA GLU A 210 0.14 23.09 -20.76
C GLU A 210 0.94 24.21 -20.10
N ARG A 211 0.82 24.38 -18.78
CA ARG A 211 1.63 25.33 -18.00
C ARG A 211 3.02 24.80 -17.63
N GLY A 212 3.38 23.58 -18.04
CA GLY A 212 4.66 22.96 -17.69
C GLY A 212 4.76 22.53 -16.22
N GLU A 213 3.62 22.30 -15.56
CA GLU A 213 3.56 21.93 -14.14
C GLU A 213 3.49 20.42 -13.94
N THR A 214 4.00 19.95 -12.80
CA THR A 214 3.99 18.53 -12.40
C THR A 214 3.28 18.31 -11.06
N ILE A 215 2.82 17.07 -10.81
CA ILE A 215 2.17 16.71 -9.54
C ILE A 215 3.20 16.60 -8.39
N HIS A 216 4.40 16.15 -8.72
CA HIS A 216 5.50 15.96 -7.78
C HIS A 216 6.71 16.73 -8.28
N GLY A 217 7.21 17.62 -7.47
CA GLY A 217 8.49 18.29 -7.72
C GLY A 217 9.68 17.33 -7.68
#